data_5b396f44097eb61d7911ea52070edeb8
#
_entry.id   5b396f44097eb61d7911ea52070edeb8
#
_cell.length_a   1.000
_cell.length_b   1.000
_cell.length_c   1.000
_cell.angle_alpha   90.00
_cell.angle_beta   90.00
_cell.angle_gamma   90.00
#
_symmetry.space_group_name_H-M   'P 1'
#
loop_
_entity.id
_entity.type
_entity.pdbx_description
1 polymer ?
#
loop_
_entity_poly.entity_id
_entity_poly.type
_entity_poly.pdbx_seq_one_letter_code
_entity_poly.pdbx_strand_id
1 'polypeptide(L)'
;MQAKIFEPTPEGARKVVLATNIAETSITIDGVVFVIDPGFVKQNSYNPRTGMSSLVVVPVGVLLTALFIVLIHSLLFQCSRASANQRAGRAGRVGPGKAFRLYTKWAFANELEANTVPEIQRTNLGMVVLLLKSLGINDLIGFEFISPPPGETLMRALELLYALGALNDRGELTKLGRRMAEFPVDPMLSKAIISSEKYSCTDEVSIVFAFVALVSCFLCTVGVDHNQHAFRVGLVVLSA
;
A
#
# COMPACT_ATOMS: atom_id res chain seq x y z
N MET A 1 10.79 -15.68 -11.68
CA MET A 1 9.41 -15.78 -12.23
C MET A 1 8.90 -14.43 -12.75
N GLN A 2 9.11 -13.32 -12.03
CA GLN A 2 8.68 -11.97 -12.47
C GLN A 2 9.35 -11.48 -13.76
N ALA A 3 10.63 -11.82 -14.00
CA ALA A 3 11.36 -11.43 -15.22
C ALA A 3 10.72 -11.98 -16.52
N LYS A 4 10.05 -13.14 -16.46
CA LYS A 4 9.38 -13.74 -17.63
C LYS A 4 8.25 -12.89 -18.20
N ILE A 5 7.73 -11.91 -17.43
CA ILE A 5 6.69 -11.00 -17.90
C ILE A 5 7.19 -10.11 -19.05
N PHE A 6 8.51 -9.80 -19.04
CA PHE A 6 9.13 -8.91 -20.02
C PHE A 6 9.69 -9.67 -21.24
N GLU A 7 9.76 -11.02 -21.19
CA GLU A 7 10.21 -11.80 -22.31
C GLU A 7 9.21 -11.74 -23.49
N PRO A 8 9.66 -11.78 -24.73
CA PRO A 8 8.77 -11.82 -25.89
C PRO A 8 7.93 -13.09 -25.86
N THR A 9 6.72 -12.99 -26.41
CA THR A 9 5.81 -14.13 -26.51
C THR A 9 6.32 -15.10 -27.57
N PRO A 10 6.44 -16.41 -27.31
CA PRO A 10 6.81 -17.39 -28.31
C PRO A 10 5.81 -17.42 -29.48
N GLU A 11 6.28 -17.76 -30.68
CA GLU A 11 5.41 -17.86 -31.85
C GLU A 11 4.27 -18.87 -31.63
N GLY A 12 3.03 -18.46 -31.99
CA GLY A 12 1.84 -19.27 -31.79
C GLY A 12 1.30 -19.33 -30.37
N ALA A 13 1.95 -18.69 -29.39
CA ALA A 13 1.51 -18.63 -28.00
C ALA A 13 0.77 -17.31 -27.70
N ARG A 14 -0.09 -17.34 -26.68
CA ARG A 14 -0.73 -16.15 -26.12
C ARG A 14 -0.22 -15.94 -24.70
N LYS A 15 0.25 -14.74 -24.40
CA LYS A 15 0.73 -14.37 -23.07
C LYS A 15 -0.42 -13.84 -22.22
N VAL A 16 -0.65 -14.47 -21.08
CA VAL A 16 -1.61 -14.03 -20.07
C VAL A 16 -0.83 -13.66 -18.81
N VAL A 17 -1.01 -12.44 -18.35
CA VAL A 17 -0.35 -11.94 -17.13
C VAL A 17 -1.40 -11.63 -16.07
N LEU A 18 -1.31 -12.27 -14.91
CA LEU A 18 -2.08 -11.95 -13.73
C LEU A 18 -1.24 -11.00 -12.88
N ALA A 19 -1.74 -9.80 -12.66
CA ALA A 19 -1.03 -8.75 -11.95
C ALA A 19 -1.92 -8.07 -10.91
N THR A 20 -1.33 -7.54 -9.86
CA THR A 20 -1.99 -6.64 -8.91
C THR A 20 -1.99 -5.21 -9.46
N ASN A 21 -2.41 -4.23 -8.65
CA ASN A 21 -2.34 -2.80 -8.98
C ASN A 21 -0.92 -2.29 -9.35
N ILE A 22 0.13 -3.07 -9.13
CA ILE A 22 1.50 -2.74 -9.58
C ILE A 22 1.58 -2.58 -11.11
N ALA A 23 0.77 -3.33 -11.86
CA ALA A 23 0.70 -3.22 -13.32
C ALA A 23 -0.10 -1.98 -13.80
N GLU A 24 -0.77 -1.30 -12.88
CA GLU A 24 -1.52 -0.08 -13.18
C GLU A 24 -0.59 1.12 -13.42
N THR A 25 0.43 1.30 -12.56
CA THR A 25 1.31 2.49 -12.56
C THR A 25 2.78 2.16 -12.71
N SER A 26 3.27 1.14 -12.01
CA SER A 26 4.71 0.94 -11.77
C SER A 26 5.40 0.09 -12.82
N ILE A 27 4.69 -0.81 -13.49
CA ILE A 27 5.27 -1.74 -14.46
C ILE A 27 4.65 -1.52 -15.83
N THR A 28 5.49 -1.38 -16.84
CA THR A 28 5.08 -1.37 -18.25
C THR A 28 5.33 -2.74 -18.84
N ILE A 29 4.27 -3.38 -19.29
CA ILE A 29 4.34 -4.66 -20.02
C ILE A 29 4.05 -4.35 -21.48
N ASP A 30 5.01 -4.64 -22.35
CA ASP A 30 4.87 -4.39 -23.77
C ASP A 30 3.92 -5.39 -24.44
N GLY A 31 3.25 -4.95 -25.49
CA GLY A 31 2.34 -5.79 -26.30
C GLY A 31 0.98 -6.09 -25.65
N VAL A 32 0.58 -5.34 -24.62
CA VAL A 32 -0.73 -5.48 -24.00
C VAL A 32 -1.82 -4.97 -24.94
N VAL A 33 -2.71 -5.86 -25.38
CA VAL A 33 -3.85 -5.53 -26.27
C VAL A 33 -5.17 -5.60 -25.52
N PHE A 34 -5.28 -6.50 -24.55
CA PHE A 34 -6.51 -6.71 -23.79
C PHE A 34 -6.24 -6.53 -22.28
N VAL A 35 -7.13 -5.82 -21.61
CA VAL A 35 -7.16 -5.68 -20.16
C VAL A 35 -8.50 -6.18 -19.63
N ILE A 36 -8.49 -7.04 -18.62
CA ILE A 36 -9.68 -7.48 -17.90
C ILE A 36 -9.56 -6.94 -16.48
N ASP A 37 -10.43 -5.99 -16.14
CA ASP A 37 -10.44 -5.31 -14.84
C ASP A 37 -11.59 -5.81 -13.97
N PRO A 38 -11.30 -6.54 -12.87
CA PRO A 38 -12.34 -7.00 -11.94
C PRO A 38 -12.86 -5.90 -11.00
N GLY A 39 -12.28 -4.70 -11.00
CA GLY A 39 -12.73 -3.58 -10.17
C GLY A 39 -12.21 -3.57 -8.72
N PHE A 40 -11.27 -4.46 -8.37
CA PHE A 40 -10.74 -4.58 -7.01
C PHE A 40 -9.35 -3.96 -6.87
N VAL A 41 -9.06 -3.50 -5.65
CA VAL A 41 -7.74 -3.01 -5.29
C VAL A 41 -7.36 -3.49 -3.90
N LYS A 42 -6.09 -3.89 -3.74
CA LYS A 42 -5.47 -4.18 -2.46
C LYS A 42 -4.83 -2.90 -1.92
N GLN A 43 -5.28 -2.43 -0.78
CA GLN A 43 -4.89 -1.14 -0.23
C GLN A 43 -4.60 -1.24 1.27
N ASN A 44 -3.53 -0.57 1.71
CA ASN A 44 -3.24 -0.42 3.13
C ASN A 44 -4.23 0.55 3.76
N SER A 45 -4.76 0.18 4.93
CA SER A 45 -5.57 1.03 5.77
C SER A 45 -5.00 1.05 7.18
N TYR A 46 -4.91 2.21 7.78
CA TYR A 46 -4.47 2.42 9.14
C TYR A 46 -5.66 2.84 10.02
N ASN A 47 -5.83 2.14 11.14
CA ASN A 47 -6.84 2.52 12.12
C ASN A 47 -6.16 3.30 13.26
N PRO A 48 -6.37 4.62 13.38
CA PRO A 48 -5.73 5.42 14.41
C PRO A 48 -6.15 5.04 15.84
N ARG A 49 -7.35 4.46 16.03
CA ARG A 49 -7.83 4.07 17.36
C ARG A 49 -7.11 2.84 17.90
N THR A 50 -6.85 1.86 17.05
CA THR A 50 -6.15 0.62 17.44
C THR A 50 -4.65 0.70 17.22
N GLY A 51 -4.15 1.67 16.44
CA GLY A 51 -2.76 1.77 16.03
C GLY A 51 -2.33 0.67 15.04
N MET A 52 -3.28 -0.07 14.48
CA MET A 52 -3.00 -1.21 13.60
C MET A 52 -3.15 -0.83 12.13
N SER A 53 -2.18 -1.25 11.33
CA SER A 53 -2.27 -1.24 9.88
C SER A 53 -2.83 -2.56 9.37
N SER A 54 -3.81 -2.51 8.50
CA SER A 54 -4.41 -3.68 7.87
C SER A 54 -4.36 -3.55 6.36
N LEU A 55 -4.20 -4.66 5.67
CA LEU A 55 -4.30 -4.75 4.24
C LEU A 55 -5.71 -5.21 3.87
N VAL A 56 -6.47 -4.32 3.24
CA VAL A 56 -7.90 -4.52 3.02
C VAL A 56 -8.20 -4.59 1.52
N VAL A 57 -9.11 -5.48 1.11
CA VAL A 57 -9.57 -5.65 -0.28
C VAL A 57 -11.10 -5.55 -0.29
N VAL A 58 -11.69 -4.65 -1.08
CA VAL A 58 -13.16 -4.40 -1.12
C VAL A 58 -13.75 -4.68 -2.51
N PRO A 59 -14.90 -5.39 -2.62
CA PRO A 59 -15.58 -5.68 -3.90
C PRO A 59 -16.49 -4.55 -4.38
N VAL A 60 -16.69 -4.50 -5.70
CA VAL A 60 -17.72 -3.69 -6.35
C VAL A 60 -19.05 -4.47 -6.39
N GLY A 61 -20.11 -3.92 -5.83
CA GLY A 61 -21.47 -4.48 -5.97
C GLY A 61 -21.98 -5.29 -4.77
N VAL A 62 -22.88 -4.70 -4.03
CA VAL A 62 -23.29 -5.12 -2.68
C VAL A 62 -24.34 -6.25 -2.64
N LEU A 63 -25.05 -6.58 -3.74
CA LEU A 63 -26.30 -7.34 -3.59
C LEU A 63 -26.23 -8.86 -3.77
N LEU A 64 -25.24 -9.38 -4.52
CA LEU A 64 -25.14 -10.83 -4.73
C LEU A 64 -24.04 -11.53 -3.91
N THR A 65 -23.11 -10.74 -3.37
CA THR A 65 -21.96 -11.25 -2.62
C THR A 65 -22.13 -11.23 -1.10
N ALA A 66 -23.19 -10.61 -0.58
CA ALA A 66 -23.44 -10.53 0.86
C ALA A 66 -23.55 -11.91 1.53
N LEU A 67 -24.11 -12.91 0.86
CA LEU A 67 -24.22 -14.27 1.40
C LEU A 67 -22.89 -15.03 1.38
N PHE A 68 -21.98 -14.71 0.45
CA PHE A 68 -20.66 -15.33 0.34
C PHE A 68 -19.59 -14.62 1.21
N ILE A 69 -19.78 -13.35 1.50
CA ILE A 69 -18.85 -12.49 2.28
C ILE A 69 -18.94 -12.73 3.78
N VAL A 70 -20.07 -13.19 4.29
CA VAL A 70 -20.22 -13.59 5.73
C VAL A 70 -19.25 -14.71 6.13
N LEU A 71 -18.74 -15.47 5.17
CA LEU A 71 -17.79 -16.56 5.40
C LEU A 71 -16.30 -16.19 5.24
N ILE A 72 -15.98 -15.02 4.65
CA ILE A 72 -14.59 -14.60 4.41
C ILE A 72 -14.40 -13.17 4.94
N HIS A 73 -13.78 -13.05 6.10
CA HIS A 73 -13.46 -11.78 6.79
C HIS A 73 -12.37 -10.95 6.08
N SER A 74 -12.51 -10.73 4.78
CA SER A 74 -11.58 -9.89 4.00
C SER A 74 -12.34 -8.73 3.38
N LEU A 75 -12.19 -7.54 3.95
CA LEU A 75 -12.74 -6.30 3.38
C LEU A 75 -11.97 -5.95 2.09
N LEU A 76 -12.68 -5.94 0.95
CA LEU A 76 -12.13 -5.64 -0.37
C LEU A 76 -12.48 -4.17 -0.75
N PHE A 77 -11.49 -3.32 -1.00
CA PHE A 77 -11.72 -1.95 -1.46
C PHE A 77 -12.01 -1.91 -2.96
N GLN A 78 -12.96 -1.06 -3.36
CA GLN A 78 -13.23 -0.74 -4.74
C GLN A 78 -12.10 0.09 -5.33
N CYS A 79 -11.76 -0.13 -6.60
CA CYS A 79 -10.86 0.77 -7.30
C CYS A 79 -11.58 2.11 -7.58
N SER A 80 -10.82 3.20 -7.69
CA SER A 80 -11.38 4.48 -8.12
C SER A 80 -11.60 4.49 -9.64
N ARG A 81 -12.43 5.42 -10.13
CA ARG A 81 -12.62 5.67 -11.57
C ARG A 81 -11.31 6.03 -12.25
N ALA A 82 -10.45 6.82 -11.58
CA ALA A 82 -9.13 7.16 -12.08
C ALA A 82 -8.26 5.91 -12.26
N SER A 83 -8.23 5.01 -11.26
CA SER A 83 -7.51 3.74 -11.31
C SER A 83 -8.05 2.83 -12.44
N ALA A 84 -9.37 2.68 -12.53
CA ALA A 84 -10.00 1.90 -13.61
C ALA A 84 -9.67 2.44 -15.01
N ASN A 85 -9.58 3.76 -15.17
CA ASN A 85 -9.18 4.38 -16.44
C ASN A 85 -7.68 4.18 -16.72
N GLN A 86 -6.82 4.25 -15.71
CA GLN A 86 -5.39 3.95 -15.85
C GLN A 86 -5.16 2.50 -16.28
N ARG A 87 -5.89 1.54 -15.69
CA ARG A 87 -5.86 0.12 -16.10
C ARG A 87 -6.29 -0.05 -17.54
N ALA A 88 -7.40 0.58 -17.95
CA ALA A 88 -7.87 0.54 -19.33
C ALA A 88 -6.84 1.12 -20.31
N GLY A 89 -6.15 2.19 -19.91
CA GLY A 89 -5.07 2.82 -20.70
C GLY A 89 -3.87 1.90 -20.96
N ARG A 90 -3.72 0.80 -20.22
CA ARG A 90 -2.65 -0.17 -20.49
C ARG A 90 -2.86 -0.93 -21.80
N ALA A 91 -4.12 -1.18 -22.21
CA ALA A 91 -4.44 -1.82 -23.48
C ALA A 91 -4.20 -0.91 -24.70
N GLY A 92 -4.11 0.41 -24.51
CA GLY A 92 -3.99 1.38 -25.60
C GLY A 92 -2.58 1.98 -25.79
N ARG A 93 -1.54 1.39 -25.21
CA ARG A 93 -0.21 2.01 -25.13
C ARG A 93 0.60 1.90 -26.42
N VAL A 94 0.59 0.75 -27.06
CA VAL A 94 1.37 0.44 -28.27
C VAL A 94 0.52 0.43 -29.53
N GLY A 95 -0.79 0.23 -29.39
CA GLY A 95 -1.74 0.15 -30.49
C GLY A 95 -3.18 0.08 -29.98
N PRO A 96 -4.16 -0.04 -30.88
CA PRO A 96 -5.56 -0.14 -30.48
C PRO A 96 -5.79 -1.43 -29.67
N GLY A 97 -6.34 -1.28 -28.45
CA GLY A 97 -6.64 -2.37 -27.55
C GLY A 97 -8.05 -2.28 -26.97
N LYS A 98 -8.45 -3.29 -26.18
CA LYS A 98 -9.75 -3.35 -25.53
C LYS A 98 -9.61 -3.58 -24.04
N ALA A 99 -10.41 -2.86 -23.24
CA ALA A 99 -10.53 -3.07 -21.81
C ALA A 99 -11.92 -3.58 -21.46
N PHE A 100 -11.96 -4.70 -20.74
CA PHE A 100 -13.18 -5.34 -20.29
C PHE A 100 -13.29 -5.15 -18.77
N ARG A 101 -14.31 -4.41 -18.32
CA ARG A 101 -14.63 -4.23 -16.92
C ARG A 101 -15.64 -5.28 -16.49
N LEU A 102 -15.34 -6.03 -15.43
CA LEU A 102 -16.23 -7.07 -14.89
C LEU A 102 -17.28 -6.53 -13.91
N TYR A 103 -17.61 -5.26 -14.05
CA TYR A 103 -18.63 -4.54 -13.27
C TYR A 103 -19.49 -3.68 -14.20
N THR A 104 -20.67 -3.28 -13.71
CA THR A 104 -21.67 -2.60 -14.55
C THR A 104 -21.26 -1.14 -14.83
N LYS A 105 -21.77 -0.56 -15.92
CA LYS A 105 -21.61 0.86 -16.24
C LYS A 105 -22.20 1.74 -15.12
N TRP A 106 -23.29 1.28 -14.51
CA TRP A 106 -23.92 1.98 -13.40
C TRP A 106 -23.01 1.99 -12.16
N ALA A 107 -22.43 0.86 -11.78
CA ALA A 107 -21.47 0.78 -10.67
C ALA A 107 -20.25 1.68 -10.92
N PHE A 108 -19.71 1.70 -12.14
CA PHE A 108 -18.63 2.62 -12.51
C PHE A 108 -18.98 4.10 -12.31
N ALA A 109 -20.21 4.47 -12.66
CA ALA A 109 -20.63 5.88 -12.61
C ALA A 109 -21.05 6.34 -11.20
N ASN A 110 -21.66 5.44 -10.40
CA ASN A 110 -22.35 5.82 -9.17
C ASN A 110 -21.72 5.24 -7.88
N GLU A 111 -21.01 4.10 -7.96
CA GLU A 111 -20.42 3.46 -6.78
C GLU A 111 -18.93 3.75 -6.65
N LEU A 112 -18.20 3.90 -7.79
CA LEU A 112 -16.77 4.13 -7.76
C LEU A 112 -16.44 5.60 -7.44
N GLU A 113 -15.59 5.81 -6.47
CA GLU A 113 -15.00 7.10 -6.13
C GLU A 113 -14.25 7.70 -7.35
N ALA A 114 -14.23 9.03 -7.47
CA ALA A 114 -13.52 9.67 -8.57
C ALA A 114 -12.01 9.38 -8.55
N ASN A 115 -11.40 9.53 -7.37
CA ASN A 115 -9.97 9.35 -7.14
C ASN A 115 -9.74 8.40 -5.95
N THR A 116 -8.58 7.76 -5.94
CA THR A 116 -8.14 6.95 -4.79
C THR A 116 -7.80 7.85 -3.61
N VAL A 117 -8.17 7.46 -2.40
CA VAL A 117 -7.78 8.17 -1.17
C VAL A 117 -6.25 8.25 -1.11
N PRO A 118 -5.68 9.45 -0.95
CA PRO A 118 -4.23 9.65 -0.86
C PRO A 118 -3.60 8.81 0.26
N GLU A 119 -2.39 8.33 0.04
CA GLU A 119 -1.70 7.46 0.99
C GLU A 119 -1.52 8.11 2.37
N ILE A 120 -1.22 9.41 2.39
CA ILE A 120 -1.06 10.20 3.62
C ILE A 120 -2.31 10.20 4.50
N GLN A 121 -3.49 10.01 3.93
CA GLN A 121 -4.77 9.99 4.67
C GLN A 121 -5.13 8.61 5.23
N ARG A 122 -4.42 7.54 4.84
CA ARG A 122 -4.76 6.15 5.17
C ARG A 122 -3.61 5.32 5.75
N THR A 123 -2.47 5.94 6.02
CA THR A 123 -1.28 5.28 6.60
C THR A 123 -0.90 5.88 7.96
N ASN A 124 -0.05 5.16 8.68
CA ASN A 124 0.57 5.69 9.90
C ASN A 124 1.50 6.84 9.56
N LEU A 125 1.34 7.97 10.23
CA LEU A 125 2.12 9.17 9.99
C LEU A 125 3.36 9.32 10.88
N GLY A 126 3.66 8.36 11.76
CA GLY A 126 4.78 8.45 12.71
C GLY A 126 6.11 8.79 12.04
N MET A 127 6.44 8.11 10.94
CA MET A 127 7.67 8.37 10.18
C MET A 127 7.65 9.74 9.49
N VAL A 128 6.51 10.11 8.89
CA VAL A 128 6.35 11.40 8.19
C VAL A 128 6.51 12.56 9.18
N VAL A 129 5.85 12.48 10.34
CA VAL A 129 5.93 13.50 11.39
C VAL A 129 7.37 13.62 11.93
N LEU A 130 8.03 12.48 12.19
CA LEU A 130 9.41 12.46 12.65
C LEU A 130 10.34 13.13 11.63
N LEU A 131 10.17 12.84 10.34
CA LEU A 131 10.95 13.43 9.27
C LEU A 131 10.71 14.94 9.15
N LEU A 132 9.44 15.39 9.15
CA LEU A 132 9.11 16.83 9.09
C LEU A 132 9.71 17.60 10.26
N LYS A 133 9.63 17.05 11.48
CA LYS A 133 10.25 17.61 12.68
C LYS A 133 11.78 17.68 12.55
N SER A 134 12.41 16.66 11.95
CA SER A 134 13.87 16.66 11.74
C SER A 134 14.33 17.72 10.74
N LEU A 135 13.46 18.08 9.78
CA LEU A 135 13.67 19.18 8.84
C LEU A 135 13.40 20.59 9.45
N GLY A 136 13.02 20.65 10.74
CA GLY A 136 12.75 21.90 11.43
C GLY A 136 11.30 22.39 11.33
N ILE A 137 10.39 21.62 10.71
CA ILE A 137 8.97 21.95 10.59
C ILE A 137 8.28 21.59 11.89
N ASN A 138 8.01 22.60 12.73
CA ASN A 138 7.41 22.41 14.06
C ASN A 138 5.88 22.52 14.04
N ASP A 139 5.33 23.39 13.22
CA ASP A 139 3.89 23.52 13.04
C ASP A 139 3.41 22.58 11.93
N LEU A 140 2.91 21.42 12.34
CA LEU A 140 2.36 20.42 11.41
C LEU A 140 0.89 20.67 11.07
N ILE A 141 0.18 21.45 11.88
CA ILE A 141 -1.22 21.79 11.63
C ILE A 141 -1.31 22.89 10.57
N GLY A 142 -0.43 23.89 10.65
CA GLY A 142 -0.32 24.94 9.65
C GLY A 142 0.49 24.57 8.42
N PHE A 143 1.07 23.35 8.38
CA PHE A 143 1.83 22.91 7.20
C PHE A 143 0.93 22.63 6.00
N GLU A 144 1.26 23.23 4.87
CA GLU A 144 0.50 23.11 3.61
C GLU A 144 0.72 21.76 2.94
N PHE A 145 -0.02 20.74 3.38
CA PHE A 145 -0.04 19.45 2.68
C PHE A 145 -0.87 19.56 1.40
N ILE A 146 -0.43 18.93 0.33
CA ILE A 146 -1.22 18.81 -0.93
C ILE A 146 -2.59 18.15 -0.65
N SER A 147 -2.61 17.16 0.22
CA SER A 147 -3.82 16.49 0.72
C SER A 147 -3.67 16.34 2.22
N PRO A 148 -4.29 17.20 3.02
CA PRO A 148 -4.09 17.18 4.48
C PRO A 148 -4.56 15.85 5.08
N PRO A 149 -3.76 15.27 5.99
CA PRO A 149 -4.17 14.06 6.71
C PRO A 149 -5.24 14.35 7.75
N PRO A 150 -5.99 13.34 8.21
CA PRO A 150 -6.93 13.51 9.32
C PRO A 150 -6.19 13.96 10.58
N GLY A 151 -6.72 14.96 11.30
CA GLY A 151 -6.13 15.49 12.51
C GLY A 151 -5.93 14.43 13.60
N GLU A 152 -6.85 13.47 13.71
CA GLU A 152 -6.75 12.35 14.66
C GLU A 152 -5.49 11.49 14.39
N THR A 153 -5.19 11.19 13.12
CA THR A 153 -4.00 10.42 12.75
C THR A 153 -2.72 11.18 13.06
N LEU A 154 -2.72 12.51 12.84
CA LEU A 154 -1.59 13.36 13.14
C LEU A 154 -1.33 13.43 14.65
N MET A 155 -2.39 13.60 15.45
CA MET A 155 -2.31 13.60 16.92
C MET A 155 -1.77 12.28 17.44
N ARG A 156 -2.26 11.15 16.94
CA ARG A 156 -1.75 9.82 17.32
C ARG A 156 -0.28 9.62 16.98
N ALA A 157 0.16 10.14 15.84
CA ALA A 157 1.58 10.10 15.47
C ALA A 157 2.44 10.91 16.46
N LEU A 158 1.99 12.10 16.87
CA LEU A 158 2.67 12.93 17.87
C LEU A 158 2.71 12.25 19.25
N GLU A 159 1.59 11.68 19.71
CA GLU A 159 1.51 10.91 20.96
C GLU A 159 2.48 9.73 20.95
N LEU A 160 2.54 8.97 19.86
CA LEU A 160 3.46 7.86 19.70
C LEU A 160 4.92 8.32 19.79
N LEU A 161 5.29 9.38 19.08
CA LEU A 161 6.65 9.92 19.10
C LEU A 161 7.04 10.47 20.46
N TYR A 162 6.10 11.08 21.18
CA TYR A 162 6.29 11.52 22.55
C TYR A 162 6.52 10.33 23.49
N ALA A 163 5.68 9.30 23.40
CA ALA A 163 5.83 8.07 24.21
C ALA A 163 7.17 7.35 23.95
N LEU A 164 7.68 7.41 22.71
CA LEU A 164 9.00 6.89 22.36
C LEU A 164 10.16 7.79 22.87
N GLY A 165 9.86 8.98 23.37
CA GLY A 165 10.85 9.98 23.79
C GLY A 165 11.55 10.68 22.63
N ALA A 166 11.00 10.60 21.41
CA ALA A 166 11.50 11.32 20.25
C ALA A 166 11.15 12.81 20.30
N LEU A 167 10.04 13.16 20.97
CA LEU A 167 9.60 14.53 21.22
C LEU A 167 9.60 14.83 22.72
N ASN A 168 9.80 16.10 23.07
CA ASN A 168 9.66 16.62 24.42
C ASN A 168 8.23 17.11 24.68
N ASP A 169 7.93 17.57 25.91
CA ASP A 169 6.62 18.10 26.32
C ASP A 169 6.14 19.29 25.48
N ARG A 170 7.05 19.98 24.80
CA ARG A 170 6.76 21.10 23.91
C ARG A 170 6.55 20.66 22.45
N GLY A 171 6.63 19.35 22.18
CA GLY A 171 6.54 18.80 20.83
C GLY A 171 7.78 19.05 19.97
N GLU A 172 8.91 19.43 20.57
CA GLU A 172 10.19 19.64 19.88
C GLU A 172 11.00 18.34 19.83
N LEU A 173 11.83 18.20 18.81
CA LEU A 173 12.64 17.00 18.58
C LEU A 173 13.78 16.88 19.60
N THR A 174 13.86 15.77 20.31
CA THR A 174 14.94 15.44 21.24
C THR A 174 16.21 14.97 20.50
N LYS A 175 17.33 14.83 21.23
CA LYS A 175 18.55 14.20 20.67
C LYS A 175 18.28 12.77 20.18
N LEU A 176 17.45 12.03 20.92
CA LEU A 176 17.04 10.68 20.54
C LEU A 176 16.19 10.71 19.27
N GLY A 177 15.22 11.63 19.17
CA GLY A 177 14.38 11.79 18.00
C GLY A 177 15.18 12.11 16.73
N ARG A 178 16.23 12.92 16.83
CA ARG A 178 17.14 13.18 15.70
C ARG A 178 17.83 11.90 15.23
N ARG A 179 18.40 11.11 16.15
CA ARG A 179 18.99 9.80 15.80
C ARG A 179 17.98 8.84 15.20
N MET A 180 16.74 8.83 15.71
CA MET A 180 15.66 8.00 15.16
C MET A 180 15.29 8.41 13.72
N ALA A 181 15.33 9.70 13.40
CA ALA A 181 15.00 10.21 12.06
C ALA A 181 16.06 9.84 10.98
N GLU A 182 17.27 9.48 11.38
CA GLU A 182 18.34 9.03 10.47
C GLU A 182 18.08 7.62 9.93
N PHE A 183 17.27 6.81 10.63
CA PHE A 183 16.96 5.45 10.21
C PHE A 183 15.75 5.44 9.27
N PRO A 184 15.84 4.81 8.08
CA PRO A 184 14.73 4.69 7.13
C PRO A 184 13.76 3.57 7.51
N VAL A 185 13.39 3.48 8.80
CA VAL A 185 12.51 2.46 9.35
C VAL A 185 11.49 3.09 10.30
N ASP A 186 10.44 2.35 10.62
CA ASP A 186 9.40 2.81 11.55
C ASP A 186 10.00 3.34 12.88
N PRO A 187 9.45 4.42 13.48
CA PRO A 187 9.96 5.01 14.72
C PRO A 187 10.11 4.02 15.88
N MET A 188 9.22 3.02 15.98
CA MET A 188 9.33 1.99 17.03
C MET A 188 10.58 1.12 16.80
N LEU A 189 10.85 0.74 15.55
CA LEU A 189 12.05 -0.02 15.19
C LEU A 189 13.31 0.79 15.37
N SER A 190 13.32 2.06 14.95
CA SER A 190 14.44 2.99 15.17
C SER A 190 14.79 3.10 16.66
N LYS A 191 13.77 3.22 17.51
CA LYS A 191 13.95 3.26 18.97
C LYS A 191 14.53 1.96 19.51
N ALA A 192 14.07 0.81 19.02
CA ALA A 192 14.59 -0.51 19.46
C ALA A 192 16.07 -0.65 19.08
N ILE A 193 16.45 -0.30 17.84
CA ILE A 193 17.85 -0.32 17.37
C ILE A 193 18.74 0.58 18.26
N ILE A 194 18.33 1.82 18.49
CA ILE A 194 19.12 2.76 19.32
C ILE A 194 19.20 2.26 20.78
N SER A 195 18.12 1.65 21.29
CA SER A 195 18.10 1.15 22.66
C SER A 195 18.97 -0.09 22.85
N SER A 196 19.15 -0.91 21.80
CA SER A 196 20.01 -2.10 21.86
C SER A 196 21.47 -1.80 22.19
N GLU A 197 21.94 -0.60 21.85
CA GLU A 197 23.28 -0.09 22.22
C GLU A 197 23.47 -0.08 23.74
N LYS A 198 22.45 0.34 24.51
CA LYS A 198 22.49 0.39 25.98
C LYS A 198 22.55 -1.00 26.62
N TYR A 199 21.99 -1.99 25.95
CA TYR A 199 21.92 -3.38 26.43
C TYR A 199 23.01 -4.26 25.84
N SER A 200 23.91 -3.70 25.02
CA SER A 200 25.01 -4.41 24.33
C SER A 200 24.51 -5.63 23.53
N CYS A 201 23.33 -5.49 22.88
CA CYS A 201 22.70 -6.55 22.05
C CYS A 201 22.36 -6.05 20.65
N THR A 202 23.20 -5.16 20.09
CA THR A 202 22.94 -4.55 18.78
C THR A 202 22.98 -5.57 17.64
N ASP A 203 23.89 -6.55 17.73
CA ASP A 203 24.04 -7.57 16.70
C ASP A 203 22.81 -8.49 16.64
N GLU A 204 22.32 -8.94 17.79
CA GLU A 204 21.15 -9.79 17.90
C GLU A 204 19.89 -9.07 17.40
N VAL A 205 19.71 -7.80 17.81
CA VAL A 205 18.57 -6.99 17.36
C VAL A 205 18.64 -6.76 15.85
N SER A 206 19.83 -6.48 15.31
CA SER A 206 20.02 -6.29 13.87
C SER A 206 19.71 -7.56 13.07
N ILE A 207 20.11 -8.73 13.57
CA ILE A 207 19.80 -10.01 12.95
C ILE A 207 18.30 -10.27 12.95
N VAL A 208 17.62 -10.02 14.08
CA VAL A 208 16.15 -10.20 14.18
C VAL A 208 15.43 -9.29 13.19
N PHE A 209 15.83 -8.02 13.08
CA PHE A 209 15.20 -7.11 12.13
C PHE A 209 15.49 -7.45 10.68
N ALA A 210 16.72 -7.86 10.35
CA ALA A 210 17.06 -8.34 9.02
C ALA A 210 16.22 -9.57 8.66
N PHE A 211 16.05 -10.51 9.60
CA PHE A 211 15.19 -11.68 9.41
C PHE A 211 13.74 -11.31 9.19
N VAL A 212 13.16 -10.42 10.02
CA VAL A 212 11.78 -9.94 9.86
C VAL A 212 11.58 -9.24 8.51
N ALA A 213 12.53 -8.40 8.09
CA ALA A 213 12.49 -7.72 6.80
C ALA A 213 12.56 -8.72 5.64
N LEU A 214 13.45 -9.72 5.71
CA LEU A 214 13.57 -10.79 4.71
C LEU A 214 12.31 -11.65 4.65
N VAL A 215 11.74 -12.04 5.78
CA VAL A 215 10.49 -12.82 5.84
C VAL A 215 9.33 -12.00 5.27
N SER A 216 9.22 -10.71 5.61
CA SER A 216 8.18 -9.83 5.05
C SER A 216 8.34 -9.67 3.54
N CYS A 217 9.56 -9.50 3.05
CA CYS A 217 9.86 -9.44 1.63
C CYS A 217 9.56 -10.77 0.93
N PHE A 218 9.95 -11.89 1.53
CA PHE A 218 9.68 -13.24 1.02
C PHE A 218 8.19 -13.54 0.96
N LEU A 219 7.41 -13.25 2.02
CA LEU A 219 5.96 -13.40 2.04
C LEU A 219 5.28 -12.51 0.99
N CYS A 220 5.80 -11.30 0.79
CA CYS A 220 5.30 -10.41 -0.26
C CYS A 220 5.61 -10.93 -1.68
N THR A 221 6.80 -11.53 -1.90
CA THR A 221 7.22 -12.04 -3.21
C THR A 221 6.65 -13.41 -3.53
N VAL A 222 6.56 -14.30 -2.55
CA VAL A 222 6.05 -15.68 -2.75
C VAL A 222 4.53 -15.72 -2.75
N GLY A 223 3.86 -14.67 -2.23
CA GLY A 223 2.39 -14.61 -2.21
C GLY A 223 1.81 -15.76 -1.37
N VAL A 224 2.49 -16.16 -0.30
CA VAL A 224 1.93 -17.11 0.67
C VAL A 224 0.82 -16.40 1.43
N ASP A 225 -0.33 -16.29 0.78
CA ASP A 225 -1.57 -16.09 1.49
C ASP A 225 -1.84 -17.38 2.27
N HIS A 226 -1.84 -17.27 3.60
CA HIS A 226 -2.20 -18.35 4.52
C HIS A 226 -3.66 -18.84 4.32
N ASN A 227 -4.39 -18.24 3.39
CA ASN A 227 -5.68 -18.67 2.89
C ASN A 227 -5.55 -19.05 1.41
N GLN A 228 -5.42 -20.34 1.14
CA GLN A 228 -5.39 -20.92 -0.22
C GLN A 228 -6.65 -20.66 -1.06
N HIS A 229 -7.62 -19.89 -0.57
CA HIS A 229 -8.85 -19.50 -1.24
C HIS A 229 -9.05 -17.98 -1.40
N ALA A 230 -8.09 -17.15 -0.97
CA ALA A 230 -8.16 -15.73 -1.30
C ALA A 230 -7.93 -15.58 -2.80
N PHE A 231 -9.00 -15.29 -3.54
CA PHE A 231 -8.96 -14.89 -4.94
C PHE A 231 -7.81 -13.91 -5.14
N ARG A 232 -6.82 -14.29 -5.94
CA ARG A 232 -5.81 -13.36 -6.45
C ARG A 232 -6.58 -12.36 -7.31
N VAL A 233 -6.96 -11.24 -6.69
CA VAL A 233 -7.60 -10.13 -7.38
C VAL A 233 -6.54 -9.49 -8.25
N GLY A 234 -6.45 -9.91 -9.47
CA GLY A 234 -5.43 -9.49 -10.42
C GLY A 234 -6.05 -8.88 -11.66
N LEU A 235 -5.41 -7.82 -12.12
CA LEU A 235 -5.62 -7.35 -13.47
C LEU A 235 -5.12 -8.43 -14.44
N VAL A 236 -6.00 -8.95 -15.28
CA VAL A 236 -5.64 -9.91 -16.32
C VAL A 236 -5.28 -9.11 -17.57
N VAL A 237 -4.04 -9.27 -18.02
CA VAL A 237 -3.50 -8.59 -19.19
C VAL A 237 -3.16 -9.64 -20.23
N LEU A 238 -3.72 -9.50 -21.44
CA LEU A 238 -3.46 -10.38 -22.56
C LEU A 238 -2.65 -9.60 -23.61
N SER A 239 -1.50 -10.12 -24.01
CA SER A 239 -0.78 -9.66 -25.19
C SER A 239 -1.27 -10.45 -26.42
N ALA A 240 -1.21 -9.82 -27.58
CA ALA A 240 -1.49 -10.45 -28.84
C ALA A 240 -0.43 -11.50 -29.18
#